data_2d8260c07e03441112665f2edef598d6
#
_entry.id   2d8260c07e03441112665f2edef598d6
#
_cell.length_a   1.000
_cell.length_b   1.000
_cell.length_c   1.000
_cell.angle_alpha   90.00
_cell.angle_beta   90.00
_cell.angle_gamma   90.00
#
_symmetry.space_group_name_H-M   'P 1'
#
loop_
_entity.id
_entity.type
_entity.pdbx_description
1 polymer ?
#
loop_
_entity_poly.entity_id
_entity_poly.type
_entity_poly.pdbx_seq_one_letter_code
_entity_poly.pdbx_strand_id
1 'polypeptide(L)'
;MLAIRMLGMVCLALALGACASAGDYRAKQDAKLATYEKYAGAPVKEIRMYTGLDHWDALAPDRLVVFMGVNRAYLLSLRAPCSGLEFEQAIGISSSNGVINARLDKLTFDHQVCYIDEIRPVDYKALKRERMGKPTEG
;
A
#
# COMPACT_ATOMS: atom_id res chain seq x y z
N MET A 1 50.46 -2.40 13.78
CA MET A 1 49.42 -1.65 14.51
C MET A 1 48.65 -0.69 13.59
N LEU A 2 49.25 -0.09 12.57
CA LEU A 2 48.50 0.79 11.64
C LEU A 2 47.50 0.06 10.76
N ALA A 3 47.79 -1.15 10.31
CA ALA A 3 46.91 -1.96 9.43
C ALA A 3 45.61 -2.36 10.10
N ILE A 4 45.59 -2.62 11.40
CA ILE A 4 44.40 -3.01 12.16
C ILE A 4 43.44 -1.83 12.37
N ARG A 5 43.97 -0.61 12.47
CA ARG A 5 43.15 0.61 12.61
C ARG A 5 42.42 0.98 11.31
N MET A 6 43.01 0.72 10.14
CA MET A 6 42.35 0.96 8.87
C MET A 6 41.21 -0.04 8.55
N LEU A 7 41.37 -1.28 8.98
CA LEU A 7 40.32 -2.31 8.77
C LEU A 7 39.04 -2.02 9.57
N GLY A 8 39.17 -1.48 10.80
CA GLY A 8 38.03 -1.12 11.65
C GLY A 8 37.23 0.08 11.10
N MET A 9 37.88 0.99 10.41
CA MET A 9 37.22 2.21 9.88
C MET A 9 36.41 1.92 8.60
N VAL A 10 36.85 0.92 7.79
CA VAL A 10 36.12 0.52 6.58
C VAL A 10 34.85 -0.26 6.91
N CYS A 11 34.87 -1.10 7.96
CA CYS A 11 33.68 -1.83 8.38
C CYS A 11 32.59 -0.92 8.97
N LEU A 12 32.96 0.19 9.61
CA LEU A 12 31.99 1.12 10.19
C LEU A 12 31.26 1.95 9.12
N ALA A 13 31.95 2.27 8.00
CA ALA A 13 31.33 3.00 6.89
C ALA A 13 30.30 2.19 6.09
N LEU A 14 30.44 0.87 6.04
CA LEU A 14 29.51 -0.04 5.36
C LEU A 14 28.21 -0.26 6.13
N ALA A 15 28.20 -0.11 7.45
CA ALA A 15 27.01 -0.27 8.28
C ALA A 15 26.02 0.91 8.18
N LEU A 16 26.50 2.10 7.84
CA LEU A 16 25.67 3.31 7.71
C LEU A 16 24.84 3.36 6.41
N GLY A 17 25.26 2.65 5.37
CA GLY A 17 24.57 2.64 4.07
C GLY A 17 23.27 1.82 4.07
N ALA A 18 23.15 0.79 4.92
CA ALA A 18 21.98 -0.10 4.95
C ALA A 18 20.75 0.55 5.60
N CYS A 19 20.93 1.49 6.54
CA CYS A 19 19.82 2.17 7.19
C CYS A 19 19.19 3.27 6.34
N ALA A 20 19.94 3.87 5.41
CA ALA A 20 19.45 4.96 4.55
C ALA A 20 18.42 4.46 3.52
N SER A 21 18.61 3.27 2.95
CA SER A 21 17.70 2.73 1.92
C SER A 21 16.35 2.29 2.47
N ALA A 22 16.27 1.76 3.69
CA ALA A 22 15.02 1.37 4.33
C ALA A 22 14.17 2.60 4.71
N GLY A 23 14.80 3.70 5.17
CA GLY A 23 14.13 4.96 5.46
C GLY A 23 13.56 5.63 4.20
N ASP A 24 14.28 5.56 3.10
CA ASP A 24 13.84 6.12 1.80
C ASP A 24 12.64 5.36 1.23
N TYR A 25 12.62 4.04 1.33
CA TYR A 25 11.47 3.22 0.94
C TYR A 25 10.21 3.58 1.74
N ARG A 26 10.31 3.68 3.07
CA ARG A 26 9.17 4.08 3.92
C ARG A 26 8.66 5.47 3.58
N ALA A 27 9.54 6.44 3.42
CA ALA A 27 9.16 7.79 3.05
C ALA A 27 8.39 7.84 1.73
N LYS A 28 8.76 7.03 0.74
CA LYS A 28 8.04 6.89 -0.53
C LYS A 28 6.66 6.26 -0.35
N GLN A 29 6.54 5.23 0.47
CA GLN A 29 5.25 4.59 0.76
C GLN A 29 4.32 5.54 1.52
N ASP A 30 4.83 6.26 2.51
CA ASP A 30 4.05 7.25 3.27
C ASP A 30 3.55 8.39 2.37
N ALA A 31 4.39 8.89 1.46
CA ALA A 31 4.01 9.89 0.48
C ALA A 31 2.95 9.38 -0.50
N LYS A 32 3.05 8.12 -0.89
CA LYS A 32 2.08 7.46 -1.76
C LYS A 32 0.73 7.30 -1.05
N LEU A 33 0.73 6.83 0.19
CA LEU A 33 -0.47 6.72 1.02
C LEU A 33 -1.15 8.09 1.19
N ALA A 34 -0.39 9.13 1.56
CA ALA A 34 -0.90 10.49 1.69
C ALA A 34 -1.57 11.00 0.39
N THR A 35 -1.02 10.64 -0.76
CA THR A 35 -1.63 10.98 -2.06
C THR A 35 -2.98 10.31 -2.25
N TYR A 36 -3.12 9.01 -1.93
CA TYR A 36 -4.41 8.34 -2.02
C TYR A 36 -5.42 8.87 -1.00
N GLU A 37 -4.99 9.16 0.22
CA GLU A 37 -5.85 9.74 1.27
C GLU A 37 -6.40 11.12 0.87
N LYS A 38 -5.59 11.94 0.21
CA LYS A 38 -6.02 13.25 -0.31
C LYS A 38 -7.20 13.15 -1.28
N TYR A 39 -7.25 12.10 -2.09
CA TYR A 39 -8.30 11.86 -3.09
C TYR A 39 -9.37 10.87 -2.62
N ALA A 40 -9.27 10.35 -1.42
CA ALA A 40 -10.26 9.45 -0.85
C ALA A 40 -11.47 10.23 -0.34
N GLY A 41 -12.65 9.77 -0.73
CA GLY A 41 -13.92 10.31 -0.27
C GLY A 41 -14.34 9.77 1.11
N ALA A 42 -15.58 10.03 1.50
CA ALA A 42 -16.15 9.51 2.74
C ALA A 42 -16.22 7.98 2.72
N PRO A 43 -16.13 7.31 3.88
CA PRO A 43 -16.29 5.87 3.99
C PRO A 43 -17.64 5.40 3.46
N VAL A 44 -17.64 4.26 2.79
CA VAL A 44 -18.83 3.56 2.31
C VAL A 44 -18.97 2.22 3.00
N LYS A 45 -20.20 1.73 3.13
CA LYS A 45 -20.49 0.44 3.78
C LYS A 45 -20.11 -0.74 2.91
N GLU A 46 -20.29 -0.61 1.61
CA GLU A 46 -20.08 -1.67 0.65
C GLU A 46 -19.64 -1.14 -0.72
N ILE A 47 -18.96 -1.98 -1.47
CA ILE A 47 -18.63 -1.74 -2.88
C ILE A 47 -18.98 -2.96 -3.72
N ARG A 48 -19.37 -2.72 -4.98
CA ARG A 48 -19.72 -3.79 -5.90
C ARG A 48 -18.58 -4.07 -6.87
N MET A 49 -18.17 -5.32 -6.92
CA MET A 49 -17.14 -5.84 -7.81
C MET A 49 -17.81 -6.46 -9.04
N TYR A 50 -17.88 -5.72 -10.16
CA TYR A 50 -18.54 -6.21 -11.37
C TYR A 50 -17.66 -7.13 -12.21
N THR A 51 -16.36 -6.85 -12.27
CA THR A 51 -15.41 -7.52 -13.16
C THR A 51 -14.27 -8.23 -12.42
N GLY A 52 -14.32 -8.26 -11.10
CA GLY A 52 -13.23 -8.75 -10.27
C GLY A 52 -12.24 -7.65 -9.87
N LEU A 53 -11.18 -8.06 -9.23
CA LEU A 53 -10.06 -7.22 -8.83
C LEU A 53 -9.03 -7.19 -9.98
N ASP A 54 -8.76 -6.02 -10.54
CA ASP A 54 -7.77 -5.89 -11.62
C ASP A 54 -6.34 -5.91 -11.07
N HIS A 55 -6.07 -5.09 -10.08
CA HIS A 55 -4.81 -5.07 -9.35
C HIS A 55 -4.99 -4.36 -8.00
N TRP A 56 -3.96 -4.40 -7.20
CA TRP A 56 -3.90 -3.78 -5.89
C TRP A 56 -2.48 -3.34 -5.57
N ASP A 57 -2.34 -2.49 -4.55
CA ASP A 57 -1.06 -1.97 -4.12
C ASP A 57 -1.09 -1.73 -2.62
N ALA A 58 -0.20 -2.37 -1.89
CA ALA A 58 -0.05 -2.14 -0.46
C ALA A 58 0.68 -0.81 -0.22
N LEU A 59 0.09 0.03 0.61
CA LEU A 59 0.61 1.35 0.95
C LEU A 59 1.21 1.40 2.36
N ALA A 60 0.74 0.51 3.22
CA ALA A 60 1.18 0.30 4.59
C ALA A 60 0.75 -1.10 5.04
N PRO A 61 1.21 -1.61 6.19
CA PRO A 61 0.79 -2.92 6.69
C PRO A 61 -0.73 -3.04 6.93
N ASP A 62 -1.44 -1.93 7.08
CA ASP A 62 -2.88 -1.86 7.32
C ASP A 62 -3.64 -1.02 6.28
N ARG A 63 -3.01 -0.66 5.16
CA ARG A 63 -3.59 0.16 4.09
C ARG A 63 -3.25 -0.40 2.74
N LEU A 64 -4.25 -0.55 1.88
CA LEU A 64 -4.04 -0.91 0.48
C LEU A 64 -5.05 -0.17 -0.40
N VAL A 65 -4.68 0.05 -1.64
CA VAL A 65 -5.62 0.49 -2.67
C VAL A 65 -5.91 -0.68 -3.59
N VAL A 66 -7.18 -0.85 -3.92
CA VAL A 66 -7.67 -1.86 -4.86
C VAL A 66 -8.28 -1.19 -6.08
N PHE A 67 -8.07 -1.77 -7.24
CA PHE A 67 -8.53 -1.25 -8.52
C PHE A 67 -9.49 -2.23 -9.17
N MET A 68 -10.64 -1.71 -9.59
CA MET A 68 -11.73 -2.47 -10.21
C MET A 68 -12.19 -1.72 -11.46
N GLY A 69 -11.58 -2.02 -12.60
CA GLY A 69 -11.79 -1.27 -13.85
C GLY A 69 -10.93 0.01 -13.96
N VAL A 70 -11.05 0.69 -15.07
CA VAL A 70 -10.10 1.73 -15.53
C VAL A 70 -9.98 2.94 -14.58
N ASN A 71 -11.08 3.33 -13.93
CA ASN A 71 -11.11 4.55 -13.10
C ASN A 71 -11.72 4.32 -11.71
N ARG A 72 -11.88 3.09 -11.31
CA ARG A 72 -12.47 2.74 -10.01
C ARG A 72 -11.37 2.26 -9.09
N ALA A 73 -11.08 3.05 -8.07
CA ALA A 73 -10.12 2.72 -7.03
C ALA A 73 -10.74 2.95 -5.65
N TYR A 74 -10.37 2.10 -4.71
CA TYR A 74 -10.85 2.16 -3.33
C TYR A 74 -9.68 1.99 -2.38
N LEU A 75 -9.59 2.89 -1.41
CA LEU A 75 -8.64 2.79 -0.31
C LEU A 75 -9.28 1.94 0.80
N LEU A 76 -8.65 0.82 1.11
CA LEU A 76 -9.07 -0.09 2.17
C LEU A 76 -8.18 0.10 3.40
N SER A 77 -8.81 0.21 4.56
CA SER A 77 -8.15 0.13 5.85
C SER A 77 -8.45 -1.21 6.49
N LEU A 78 -7.42 -1.86 7.01
CA LEU A 78 -7.55 -3.12 7.73
C LEU A 78 -7.68 -2.84 9.23
N ARG A 79 -8.38 -3.70 9.94
CA ARG A 79 -8.63 -3.58 11.39
C ARG A 79 -7.35 -3.63 12.22
N ALA A 80 -6.35 -4.36 11.72
CA ALA A 80 -5.03 -4.48 12.33
C ALA A 80 -3.96 -4.59 11.25
N PRO A 81 -2.70 -4.25 11.54
CA PRO A 81 -1.60 -4.48 10.62
C PRO A 81 -1.51 -5.95 10.20
N CYS A 82 -1.32 -6.19 8.91
CA CYS A 82 -1.12 -7.52 8.33
C CYS A 82 0.32 -7.69 7.91
N SER A 83 1.05 -8.50 8.66
CA SER A 83 2.47 -8.74 8.40
C SER A 83 2.69 -9.33 7.01
N GLY A 84 3.58 -8.72 6.25
CA GLY A 84 3.98 -9.20 4.94
C GLY A 84 3.10 -8.74 3.78
N LEU A 85 1.98 -8.04 4.02
CA LEU A 85 1.10 -7.55 2.96
C LEU A 85 1.86 -6.77 1.87
N GLU A 86 2.85 -5.98 2.25
CA GLU A 86 3.65 -5.16 1.32
C GLU A 86 4.53 -5.99 0.38
N PHE A 87 4.75 -7.25 0.69
CA PHE A 87 5.62 -8.17 -0.07
C PHE A 87 4.82 -9.24 -0.83
N GLU A 88 3.49 -9.28 -0.67
CA GLU A 88 2.64 -10.24 -1.33
C GLU A 88 2.43 -9.91 -2.81
N GLN A 89 2.33 -10.95 -3.62
CA GLN A 89 2.05 -10.83 -5.06
C GLN A 89 0.59 -11.11 -5.40
N ALA A 90 -0.11 -11.82 -4.54
CA ALA A 90 -1.51 -12.16 -4.71
C ALA A 90 -2.27 -12.11 -3.41
N ILE A 91 -3.47 -11.56 -3.46
CA ILE A 91 -4.41 -11.49 -2.34
C ILE A 91 -5.77 -12.04 -2.76
N GLY A 92 -6.51 -12.61 -1.80
CA GLY A 92 -7.91 -12.90 -1.93
C GLY A 92 -8.75 -11.89 -1.15
N ILE A 93 -9.86 -11.48 -1.69
CA ILE A 93 -10.86 -10.66 -0.98
C ILE A 93 -12.16 -11.43 -0.96
N SER A 94 -12.74 -11.62 0.23
CA SER A 94 -14.06 -12.23 0.34
C SER A 94 -15.13 -11.28 -0.19
N SER A 95 -16.18 -11.84 -0.74
CA SER A 95 -17.35 -11.10 -1.20
C SER A 95 -18.59 -11.98 -1.17
N SER A 96 -19.74 -11.37 -1.02
CA SER A 96 -21.03 -12.04 -1.15
C SER A 96 -21.74 -11.50 -2.39
N ASN A 97 -21.98 -12.37 -3.37
CA ASN A 97 -22.61 -11.99 -4.65
C ASN A 97 -21.90 -10.79 -5.35
N GLY A 98 -20.58 -10.76 -5.29
CA GLY A 98 -19.78 -9.65 -5.86
C GLY A 98 -19.86 -8.34 -5.07
N VAL A 99 -20.34 -8.38 -3.85
CA VAL A 99 -20.33 -7.22 -2.93
C VAL A 99 -19.33 -7.44 -1.82
N ILE A 100 -18.45 -6.46 -1.64
CA ILE A 100 -17.48 -6.42 -0.54
C ILE A 100 -18.00 -5.44 0.50
N ASN A 101 -18.15 -5.91 1.74
CA ASN A 101 -18.69 -5.13 2.85
C ASN A 101 -17.57 -4.75 3.83
N ALA A 102 -17.50 -3.48 4.18
CA ALA A 102 -16.67 -3.03 5.28
C ALA A 102 -17.09 -3.71 6.58
N ARG A 103 -16.12 -4.10 7.42
CA ARG A 103 -16.29 -4.76 8.72
C ARG A 103 -16.75 -6.21 8.69
N LEU A 104 -17.22 -6.71 7.54
CA LEU A 104 -17.66 -8.10 7.37
C LEU A 104 -16.68 -8.91 6.53
N ASP A 105 -16.21 -8.32 5.44
CA ASP A 105 -15.30 -8.99 4.52
C ASP A 105 -13.85 -8.92 4.94
N LYS A 106 -13.05 -9.77 4.36
CA LYS A 106 -11.67 -10.01 4.75
C LYS A 106 -10.75 -10.17 3.55
N LEU A 107 -9.51 -9.81 3.77
CA LEU A 107 -8.38 -10.06 2.91
C LEU A 107 -7.69 -11.35 3.36
N THR A 108 -7.26 -12.16 2.42
CA THR A 108 -6.51 -13.39 2.70
C THR A 108 -5.25 -13.46 1.82
N PHE A 109 -4.14 -13.81 2.40
CA PHE A 109 -2.88 -14.12 1.73
C PHE A 109 -1.98 -14.91 2.68
N ASP A 110 -1.13 -15.77 2.17
CA ASP A 110 -0.14 -16.53 2.95
C ASP A 110 -0.69 -17.09 4.28
N HIS A 111 -1.86 -17.74 4.25
CA HIS A 111 -2.57 -18.29 5.40
C HIS A 111 -2.98 -17.24 6.47
N GLN A 112 -2.88 -15.96 6.18
CA GLN A 112 -3.33 -14.88 7.04
C GLN A 112 -4.74 -14.42 6.66
N VAL A 113 -5.48 -13.94 7.64
CA VAL A 113 -6.82 -13.35 7.50
C VAL A 113 -6.80 -11.96 8.11
N CYS A 114 -7.14 -10.97 7.31
CA CYS A 114 -7.12 -9.57 7.69
C CYS A 114 -8.48 -8.95 7.41
N TYR A 115 -9.19 -8.54 8.45
CA TYR A 115 -10.52 -7.96 8.30
C TYR A 115 -10.46 -6.53 7.76
N ILE A 116 -11.32 -6.24 6.80
CA ILE A 116 -11.51 -4.89 6.28
C ILE A 116 -12.30 -4.09 7.32
N ASP A 117 -11.76 -2.94 7.72
CA ASP A 117 -12.42 -2.03 8.66
C ASP A 117 -13.18 -0.94 7.92
N GLU A 118 -12.54 -0.32 6.94
CA GLU A 118 -13.08 0.83 6.21
C GLU A 118 -12.80 0.73 4.72
N ILE A 119 -13.74 1.20 3.92
CA ILE A 119 -13.61 1.32 2.45
C ILE A 119 -13.92 2.76 2.08
N ARG A 120 -13.00 3.42 1.39
CA ARG A 120 -13.16 4.79 0.89
C ARG A 120 -12.98 4.84 -0.62
N PRO A 121 -13.95 5.34 -1.39
CA PRO A 121 -13.76 5.53 -2.83
C PRO A 121 -12.70 6.61 -3.08
N VAL A 122 -11.85 6.39 -4.08
CA VAL A 122 -10.80 7.34 -4.48
C VAL A 122 -11.18 8.01 -5.78
N ASP A 123 -11.10 9.35 -5.85
CA ASP A 123 -11.17 10.06 -7.13
C ASP A 123 -9.89 9.83 -7.94
N TYR A 124 -9.84 8.67 -8.56
CA TYR A 124 -8.66 8.22 -9.30
C TYR A 124 -8.41 9.03 -10.57
N LYS A 125 -9.45 9.63 -11.16
CA LYS A 125 -9.31 10.54 -12.31
C LYS A 125 -8.57 11.82 -11.90
N ALA A 126 -8.95 12.43 -10.79
CA ALA A 126 -8.28 13.61 -10.27
C ALA A 126 -6.83 13.30 -9.87
N LEU A 127 -6.60 12.18 -9.21
CA LEU A 127 -5.26 11.72 -8.85
C LEU A 127 -4.36 11.52 -10.08
N LYS A 128 -4.87 10.91 -11.14
CA LYS A 128 -4.13 10.76 -12.40
C LYS A 128 -3.78 12.11 -13.03
N ARG A 129 -4.70 13.06 -13.04
CA ARG A 129 -4.44 14.42 -13.57
C ARG A 129 -3.31 15.12 -12.81
N GLU A 130 -3.28 15.01 -11.48
CA GLU A 130 -2.18 15.57 -10.68
C GLU A 130 -0.85 14.92 -11.02
N ARG A 131 -0.80 13.61 -11.18
CA ARG A 131 0.43 12.88 -11.55
C ARG A 131 0.96 13.27 -12.93
N MET A 132 0.07 13.46 -13.90
CA MET A 132 0.46 13.87 -15.26
C MET A 132 0.91 15.34 -15.32
N GLY A 133 0.43 16.19 -14.42
CA GLY A 133 0.81 17.60 -14.33
C GLY A 133 2.09 17.88 -13.56
N LYS A 134 2.64 16.90 -12.82
CA LYS A 134 3.93 17.06 -12.14
C LYS A 134 5.08 16.78 -13.11
N PRO A 135 6.14 17.66 -13.15
CA PRO A 135 7.38 17.34 -13.86
C PRO A 135 7.94 16.04 -13.31
N THR A 136 8.36 15.15 -14.18
CA THR A 136 9.12 13.94 -13.81
C THR A 136 10.44 14.40 -13.21
N GLU A 137 10.57 14.39 -11.89
CA GLU A 137 11.87 14.48 -11.26
C GLU A 137 12.62 13.19 -11.62
N GLY A 138 13.53 13.38 -12.54
CA GLY A 138 14.44 12.32 -13.00
C GLY A 138 15.53 12.01 -11.96
#